data_d810b90b6bcefc3321977f50f6ed9f7b
#
_entry.id   d810b90b6bcefc3321977f50f6ed9f7b
#
_cell.length_a   1.000
_cell.length_b   1.000
_cell.length_c   1.000
_cell.angle_alpha   90.00
_cell.angle_beta   90.00
_cell.angle_gamma   90.00
#
_symmetry.space_group_name_H-M   'P 1'
#
loop_
_entity.id
_entity.type
_entity.pdbx_description
1 polymer ?
#
loop_
_entity_poly.entity_id
_entity_poly.type
_entity_poly.pdbx_seq_one_letter_code
_entity_poly.pdbx_strand_id
1 'polypeptide(L)'
;MAYFVYCIECEDGSIYTGITTDVARRFEEHAMGKGGHYTRAHKVKRVVHAESRTTRSEALKREAEIKSWKKEKKLVFISASRARHKKGVK
;
A
#
# COMPACT_ATOMS: atom_id res chain seq x y z
N MET A 1 -12.69 -5.97 -13.66
CA MET A 1 -12.00 -6.23 -12.37
C MET A 1 -11.06 -5.08 -12.07
N ALA A 2 -11.14 -4.53 -10.86
CA ALA A 2 -10.28 -3.42 -10.49
C ALA A 2 -8.94 -3.91 -9.96
N TYR A 3 -7.90 -3.10 -10.16
CA TYR A 3 -6.61 -3.31 -9.56
C TYR A 3 -6.39 -2.24 -8.51
N PHE A 4 -5.76 -2.58 -7.42
CA PHE A 4 -5.49 -1.65 -6.32
C PHE A 4 -4.01 -1.45 -6.15
N VAL A 5 -3.62 -0.17 -5.98
CA VAL A 5 -2.29 0.19 -5.50
C VAL A 5 -2.43 0.41 -4.01
N TYR A 6 -1.65 -0.29 -3.22
CA TYR A 6 -1.77 -0.24 -1.76
C TYR A 6 -0.43 0.00 -1.12
N CYS A 7 -0.46 0.58 0.08
CA CYS A 7 0.73 0.78 0.90
C CYS A 7 0.52 0.12 2.25
N ILE A 8 1.53 -0.58 2.72
CA ILE A 8 1.53 -1.22 4.03
C ILE A 8 2.60 -0.57 4.89
N GLU A 9 2.22 -0.17 6.10
CA GLU A 9 3.18 0.25 7.11
C GLU A 9 3.70 -1.00 7.81
N CYS A 10 5.02 -1.11 7.93
CA CYS A 10 5.66 -2.20 8.63
C CYS A 10 6.03 -1.76 10.05
N GLU A 11 6.34 -2.73 10.92
CA GLU A 11 6.60 -2.44 12.33
C GLU A 11 7.84 -1.57 12.54
N ASP A 12 8.79 -1.65 11.61
CA ASP A 12 10.00 -0.81 11.67
C ASP A 12 9.80 0.58 11.08
N GLY A 13 8.56 0.93 10.71
CA GLY A 13 8.25 2.23 10.13
C GLY A 13 8.42 2.32 8.62
N SER A 14 8.91 1.27 7.99
CA SER A 14 9.04 1.28 6.53
C SER A 14 7.69 1.13 5.85
N ILE A 15 7.63 1.54 4.58
CA ILE A 15 6.40 1.50 3.78
C ILE A 15 6.63 0.61 2.56
N TYR A 16 5.81 -0.42 2.43
CA TYR A 16 5.80 -1.28 1.26
C TYR A 16 4.66 -0.85 0.32
N THR A 17 4.94 -0.81 -0.98
CA THR A 17 3.94 -0.46 -2.00
C THR A 17 3.83 -1.59 -3.01
N GLY A 18 2.60 -1.98 -3.35
CA GLY A 18 2.36 -3.05 -4.31
C GLY A 18 1.03 -2.88 -5.02
N ILE A 19 0.72 -3.83 -5.89
CA ILE A 19 -0.58 -3.89 -6.56
C ILE A 19 -1.23 -5.25 -6.33
N THR A 20 -2.56 -5.28 -6.32
CA THR A 20 -3.31 -6.52 -6.16
C THR A 20 -4.75 -6.31 -6.64
N THR A 21 -5.46 -7.40 -6.85
CA THR A 21 -6.90 -7.34 -7.09
C THR A 21 -7.70 -7.48 -5.79
N ASP A 22 -7.04 -7.83 -4.68
CA ASP A 22 -7.71 -8.05 -3.39
C ASP A 22 -6.75 -7.65 -2.27
N VAL A 23 -6.96 -6.45 -1.74
CA VAL A 23 -6.05 -5.88 -0.73
C VAL A 23 -6.05 -6.69 0.56
N ALA A 24 -7.23 -7.11 1.03
CA ALA A 24 -7.33 -7.84 2.28
C ALA A 24 -6.60 -9.18 2.20
N ARG A 25 -6.84 -9.93 1.12
CA ARG A 25 -6.16 -11.21 0.92
C ARG A 25 -4.65 -11.02 0.84
N ARG A 26 -4.21 -10.02 0.06
CA ARG A 26 -2.78 -9.78 -0.13
C ARG A 26 -2.10 -9.37 1.18
N PHE A 27 -2.79 -8.58 1.99
CA PHE A 27 -2.24 -8.20 3.30
C PHE A 27 -2.02 -9.44 4.17
N GLU A 28 -2.99 -10.37 4.19
CA GLU A 28 -2.85 -11.60 4.95
C GLU A 28 -1.69 -12.45 4.46
N GLU A 29 -1.49 -12.52 3.14
CA GLU A 29 -0.35 -13.23 2.57
C GLU A 29 0.97 -12.64 3.05
N HIS A 30 1.06 -11.30 3.05
CA HIS A 30 2.25 -10.63 3.59
C HIS A 30 2.46 -10.93 5.07
N ALA A 31 1.37 -10.90 5.85
CA ALA A 31 1.44 -11.16 7.28
C ALA A 31 1.92 -12.57 7.59
N MET A 32 1.59 -13.53 6.71
CA MET A 32 2.02 -14.92 6.87
C MET A 32 3.39 -15.20 6.25
N GLY A 33 4.08 -14.17 5.75
CA GLY A 33 5.40 -14.33 5.16
C GLY A 33 5.39 -14.85 3.73
N LYS A 34 4.25 -14.84 3.07
CA LYS A 34 4.09 -15.35 1.70
C LYS A 34 4.08 -14.25 0.66
N GLY A 35 4.23 -12.99 1.08
CA GLY A 35 4.09 -11.84 0.21
C GLY A 35 5.37 -11.37 -0.46
N GLY A 36 6.48 -12.09 -0.35
CA GLY A 36 7.74 -11.74 -0.97
C GLY A 36 8.80 -11.39 0.05
N HIS A 37 10.00 -11.07 -0.45
CA HIS A 37 11.16 -10.88 0.42
C HIS A 37 11.04 -9.69 1.35
N TYR A 38 10.51 -8.57 0.85
CA TYR A 38 10.46 -7.37 1.66
C TYR A 38 9.63 -7.56 2.92
N THR A 39 8.40 -8.06 2.76
CA THR A 39 7.50 -8.21 3.90
C THR A 39 7.83 -9.41 4.78
N ARG A 40 8.69 -10.32 4.31
CA ARG A 40 9.23 -11.36 5.18
C ARG A 40 10.28 -10.80 6.14
N ALA A 41 11.09 -9.86 5.65
CA ALA A 41 12.12 -9.21 6.46
C ALA A 41 11.56 -8.09 7.34
N HIS A 42 10.48 -7.44 6.88
CA HIS A 42 9.87 -6.31 7.57
C HIS A 42 8.43 -6.67 7.92
N LYS A 43 8.20 -7.00 9.18
CA LYS A 43 6.86 -7.45 9.61
C LYS A 43 5.82 -6.37 9.32
N VAL A 44 4.73 -6.78 8.69
CA VAL A 44 3.66 -5.85 8.33
C VAL A 44 2.83 -5.50 9.56
N LYS A 45 2.36 -4.25 9.58
CA LYS A 45 1.55 -3.74 10.68
C LYS A 45 0.12 -3.48 10.22
N ARG A 46 -0.04 -2.70 9.15
CA ARG A 46 -1.40 -2.35 8.67
C ARG A 46 -1.34 -1.77 7.27
N VAL A 47 -2.46 -1.86 6.57
CA VAL A 47 -2.66 -1.15 5.32
C VAL A 47 -2.94 0.32 5.63
N VAL A 48 -2.17 1.22 5.04
CA VAL A 48 -2.31 2.66 5.31
C VAL A 48 -2.83 3.43 4.10
N HIS A 49 -2.91 2.80 2.93
CA HIS A 49 -3.42 3.44 1.72
C HIS A 49 -3.82 2.38 0.72
N ALA A 50 -4.93 2.61 0.02
CA ALA A 50 -5.35 1.78 -1.10
C ALA A 50 -6.11 2.67 -2.08
N GLU A 51 -5.82 2.52 -3.36
CA GLU A 51 -6.52 3.26 -4.41
C GLU A 51 -6.73 2.33 -5.59
N SER A 52 -7.85 2.51 -6.31
CA SER A 52 -8.20 1.62 -7.40
C SER A 52 -7.77 2.21 -8.75
N ARG A 53 -7.49 1.30 -9.68
CA ARG A 53 -7.25 1.63 -11.09
C ARG A 53 -8.01 0.64 -11.94
N THR A 54 -8.39 1.04 -13.14
CA THR A 54 -9.20 0.19 -14.01
C THR A 54 -8.38 -0.88 -14.71
N THR A 55 -7.11 -0.62 -14.97
CA THR A 55 -6.25 -1.57 -15.66
C THR A 55 -5.00 -1.87 -14.85
N ARG A 56 -4.41 -3.04 -15.12
CA ARG A 56 -3.14 -3.41 -14.49
C ARG A 56 -2.03 -2.44 -14.87
N SER A 57 -2.03 -1.99 -16.12
CA SER A 57 -1.02 -1.06 -16.61
C SER A 57 -1.05 0.24 -15.81
N GLU A 58 -2.23 0.78 -15.57
CA GLU A 58 -2.38 2.01 -14.79
C GLU A 58 -1.92 1.80 -13.36
N ALA A 59 -2.27 0.65 -12.77
CA ALA A 59 -1.85 0.34 -11.41
C ALA A 59 -0.33 0.23 -11.30
N LEU A 60 0.32 -0.41 -12.29
CA LEU A 60 1.77 -0.55 -12.31
C LEU A 60 2.46 0.81 -12.42
N LYS A 61 1.92 1.70 -13.24
CA LYS A 61 2.46 3.06 -13.37
C LYS A 61 2.38 3.81 -12.04
N ARG A 62 1.26 3.70 -11.37
CA ARG A 62 1.07 4.37 -10.09
C ARG A 62 1.97 3.79 -9.01
N GLU A 63 2.10 2.46 -8.99
CA GLU A 63 3.01 1.79 -8.07
C GLU A 63 4.44 2.31 -8.25
N ALA A 64 4.90 2.37 -9.49
CA ALA A 64 6.25 2.86 -9.78
C ALA A 64 6.42 4.32 -9.34
N GLU A 65 5.41 5.13 -9.55
CA GLU A 65 5.44 6.54 -9.12
C GLU A 65 5.63 6.65 -7.61
N ILE A 66 4.80 5.94 -6.85
CA ILE A 66 4.87 5.99 -5.39
C ILE A 66 6.21 5.43 -4.89
N LYS A 67 6.68 4.35 -5.49
CA LYS A 67 7.96 3.75 -5.10
C LYS A 67 9.14 4.71 -5.33
N SER A 68 9.02 5.62 -6.29
CA SER A 68 10.09 6.58 -6.58
C SER A 68 10.17 7.71 -5.55
N TRP A 69 9.15 7.88 -4.73
CA TRP A 69 9.11 8.97 -3.75
C TRP A 69 10.04 8.68 -2.58
N LYS A 70 10.62 9.75 -2.02
CA LYS A 70 11.34 9.64 -0.76
C LYS A 70 10.38 9.33 0.37
N LYS A 71 10.89 8.75 1.44
CA LYS A 71 10.06 8.32 2.57
C LYS A 71 9.21 9.46 3.13
N GLU A 72 9.78 10.66 3.25
CA GLU A 72 9.06 11.81 3.77
C GLU A 72 7.82 12.12 2.94
N LYS A 73 7.95 12.06 1.62
CA LYS A 73 6.82 12.32 0.73
C LYS A 73 5.74 11.25 0.89
N LYS A 74 6.16 9.99 1.00
CA LYS A 74 5.21 8.89 1.22
C LYS A 74 4.42 9.10 2.51
N LEU A 75 5.09 9.48 3.58
CA LEU A 75 4.45 9.68 4.87
C LEU A 75 3.45 10.83 4.83
N VAL A 76 3.80 11.94 4.18
CA VAL A 76 2.88 13.07 4.02
C VAL A 76 1.66 12.66 3.20
N PHE A 77 1.88 11.94 2.10
CA PHE A 77 0.81 11.47 1.24
C PHE A 77 -0.15 10.53 2.00
N ILE A 78 0.41 9.61 2.77
CA ILE A 78 -0.38 8.65 3.56
C ILE A 78 -1.19 9.38 4.63
N SER A 79 -0.60 10.35 5.32
CA SER A 79 -1.31 11.15 6.32
C SER A 79 -2.47 11.90 5.71
N ALA A 80 -2.28 12.53 4.56
CA ALA A 80 -3.34 13.24 3.87
C ALA A 80 -4.46 12.30 3.44
N SER A 81 -4.11 11.12 2.94
CA SER A 81 -5.08 10.12 2.52
C SER A 81 -5.92 9.64 3.70
N ARG A 82 -5.29 9.35 4.83
CA ARG A 82 -5.99 8.89 6.03
C ARG A 82 -6.91 9.98 6.59
N ALA A 83 -6.47 11.22 6.57
CA ALA A 83 -7.29 12.33 7.04
C ALA A 83 -8.55 12.48 6.19
N ARG A 84 -8.40 12.39 4.86
CA ARG A 84 -9.57 12.45 3.95
C ARG A 84 -10.50 11.28 4.19
N HIS A 85 -9.96 10.10 4.40
CA HIS A 85 -10.75 8.91 4.64
C HIS A 85 -11.57 9.05 5.93
N LYS A 86 -10.95 9.56 7.00
CA LYS A 86 -11.65 9.80 8.25
C LYS A 86 -12.81 10.76 8.07
N LYS A 87 -12.60 11.85 7.33
CA LYS A 87 -13.66 12.81 7.06
C LYS A 87 -14.81 12.18 6.29
N GLY A 88 -14.50 11.28 5.37
CA GLY A 88 -15.50 10.61 4.59
C GLY A 88 -16.37 9.64 5.36
N VAL A 89 -15.92 9.20 6.53
CA VAL A 89 -16.64 8.24 7.34
C VAL A 89 -17.77 8.89 8.14
N LYS A 90 -17.72 10.17 8.31
CA LYS A 90 -18.81 10.87 8.97
C LYS A 90 -20.01 10.92 8.04
#